data_5450091fd40aa1de51547576e41dec04
#
_entry.id   5450091fd40aa1de51547576e41dec04
#
_cell.length_a   1.000
_cell.length_b   1.000
_cell.length_c   1.000
_cell.angle_alpha   90.00
_cell.angle_beta   90.00
_cell.angle_gamma   90.00
#
_symmetry.space_group_name_H-M   'P 1'
#
loop_
_entity.id
_entity.type
_entity.pdbx_description
1 polymer ?
#
loop_
_entity_poly.entity_id
_entity_poly.type
_entity_poly.pdbx_seq_one_letter_code
_entity_poly.pdbx_strand_id
1 'polypeptide(L)'
;MGWDAFGLPTENYAIKNHIHPKIVTKNNVHRFKEQLHSLGYSFDWDREINTTDPEYYKWTQWIFLKLFKAGLAYKAEMPINWCTSCKVGLANEEVVNGHCERCGAEVIRKVKSQWMLKITEYADKLLEGLDHVDYIERVKVSQKNWIGRSTGAEVDFPIAGKEDKLRIYTTRPDTLFGVTYMVISPEHPYIEKFASEIKNLDEVKAYQEQAARKSDFERSELAKEKTGVKIDGLTAVNPVSYTHLRAHETRSN
;
A
#
# COMPACT_ATOMS: atom_id res chain seq x y z
N MET A 1 -16.51 25.07 -13.42
CA MET A 1 -15.22 24.48 -13.87
C MET A 1 -14.26 24.43 -12.70
N GLY A 2 -13.52 23.34 -12.52
CA GLY A 2 -12.55 23.19 -11.44
C GLY A 2 -11.17 22.78 -11.96
N TRP A 3 -10.12 23.41 -11.44
CA TRP A 3 -8.72 23.12 -11.77
C TRP A 3 -8.09 22.34 -10.62
N ASP A 4 -7.77 21.06 -10.85
CA ASP A 4 -6.95 20.27 -9.93
C ASP A 4 -5.48 20.56 -10.23
N ALA A 5 -4.99 21.63 -9.61
CA ALA A 5 -3.76 22.29 -10.02
C ALA A 5 -2.53 21.95 -9.15
N PHE A 6 -2.68 21.16 -8.08
CA PHE A 6 -1.55 20.59 -7.36
C PHE A 6 -0.95 19.43 -8.15
N GLY A 7 0.37 19.31 -8.12
CA GLY A 7 1.01 18.12 -8.68
C GLY A 7 2.45 18.28 -9.09
N LEU A 8 3.18 17.17 -9.13
CA LEU A 8 4.57 17.08 -9.51
C LEU A 8 4.89 17.52 -10.94
N PRO A 9 4.02 17.32 -11.97
CA PRO A 9 4.32 17.79 -13.32
C PRO A 9 4.59 19.29 -13.38
N THR A 10 3.77 20.08 -12.70
CA THR A 10 3.98 21.54 -12.62
C THR A 10 5.25 21.89 -11.84
N GLU A 11 5.53 21.21 -10.73
CA GLU A 11 6.73 21.45 -9.93
C GLU A 11 8.00 21.09 -10.71
N ASN A 12 8.03 19.95 -11.38
CA ASN A 12 9.18 19.53 -12.20
C ASN A 12 9.45 20.49 -13.36
N TYR A 13 8.38 20.95 -14.02
CA TYR A 13 8.50 21.97 -15.07
C TYR A 13 9.04 23.29 -14.51
N ALA A 14 8.55 23.70 -13.36
CA ALA A 14 8.97 24.92 -12.67
C ALA A 14 10.46 24.86 -12.29
N ILE A 15 10.92 23.74 -11.72
CA ILE A 15 12.33 23.52 -11.37
C ILE A 15 13.21 23.56 -12.63
N LYS A 16 12.81 22.82 -13.68
CA LYS A 16 13.58 22.76 -14.93
C LYS A 16 13.74 24.11 -15.62
N ASN A 17 12.72 24.98 -15.53
CA ASN A 17 12.70 26.27 -16.21
C ASN A 17 13.02 27.44 -15.25
N HIS A 18 13.35 27.18 -13.99
CA HIS A 18 13.61 28.20 -12.97
C HIS A 18 12.47 29.22 -12.81
N ILE A 19 11.22 28.75 -12.89
CA ILE A 19 10.00 29.55 -12.74
C ILE A 19 9.24 29.08 -11.51
N HIS A 20 8.65 30.01 -10.75
CA HIS A 20 7.85 29.64 -9.59
C HIS A 20 6.59 28.84 -9.99
N PRO A 21 6.26 27.69 -9.34
CA PRO A 21 5.10 26.85 -9.69
C PRO A 21 3.78 27.60 -9.79
N LYS A 22 3.55 28.57 -8.92
CA LYS A 22 2.34 29.42 -8.94
C LYS A 22 2.17 30.17 -10.27
N ILE A 23 3.28 30.63 -10.88
CA ILE A 23 3.24 31.33 -12.19
C ILE A 23 2.90 30.34 -13.30
N VAL A 24 3.54 29.15 -13.28
CA VAL A 24 3.27 28.08 -14.24
C VAL A 24 1.80 27.67 -14.19
N THR A 25 1.27 27.40 -13.00
CA THR A 25 -0.14 27.05 -12.81
C THR A 25 -1.08 28.13 -13.34
N LYS A 26 -0.83 29.41 -12.99
CA LYS A 26 -1.65 30.52 -13.47
C LYS A 26 -1.68 30.60 -15.00
N ASN A 27 -0.52 30.49 -15.63
CA ASN A 27 -0.41 30.57 -17.09
C ASN A 27 -1.11 29.39 -17.77
N ASN A 28 -0.93 28.17 -17.24
CA ASN A 28 -1.59 26.98 -17.77
C ASN A 28 -3.11 27.04 -17.63
N VAL A 29 -3.63 27.42 -16.47
CA VAL A 29 -5.07 27.61 -16.24
C VAL A 29 -5.65 28.63 -17.24
N HIS A 30 -4.96 29.77 -17.42
CA HIS A 30 -5.38 30.78 -18.40
C HIS A 30 -5.44 30.18 -19.80
N ARG A 31 -4.40 29.46 -20.22
CA ARG A 31 -4.34 28.85 -21.56
C ARG A 31 -5.42 27.79 -21.77
N PHE A 32 -5.64 26.93 -20.80
CA PHE A 32 -6.71 25.93 -20.86
C PHE A 32 -8.08 26.58 -20.93
N LYS A 33 -8.30 27.67 -20.19
CA LYS A 33 -9.54 28.41 -20.21
C LYS A 33 -9.82 29.00 -21.60
N GLU A 34 -8.82 29.63 -22.26
CA GLU A 34 -8.93 30.09 -23.64
C GLU A 34 -9.31 28.98 -24.62
N GLN A 35 -8.65 27.80 -24.49
CA GLN A 35 -8.91 26.64 -25.33
C GLN A 35 -10.35 26.12 -25.14
N LEU A 36 -10.81 25.99 -23.89
CA LEU A 36 -12.17 25.55 -23.59
C LEU A 36 -13.24 26.54 -24.10
N HIS A 37 -12.97 27.84 -23.99
CA HIS A 37 -13.83 28.85 -24.58
C HIS A 37 -13.93 28.73 -26.12
N SER A 38 -12.80 28.44 -26.78
CA SER A 38 -12.79 28.28 -28.25
C SER A 38 -13.59 27.06 -28.73
N LEU A 39 -13.77 26.06 -27.87
CA LEU A 39 -14.58 24.86 -28.13
C LEU A 39 -16.08 25.08 -27.84
N GLY A 40 -16.46 26.22 -27.28
CA GLY A 40 -17.86 26.59 -27.03
C GLY A 40 -18.51 25.83 -25.88
N TYR A 41 -17.73 25.31 -24.93
CA TYR A 41 -18.30 24.66 -23.74
C TYR A 41 -19.09 25.64 -22.88
N SER A 42 -20.30 25.24 -22.49
CA SER A 42 -21.23 26.03 -21.68
C SER A 42 -21.00 25.85 -20.16
N PHE A 43 -19.76 26.03 -19.72
CA PHE A 43 -19.48 26.04 -18.28
C PHE A 43 -19.94 27.36 -17.65
N ASP A 44 -20.41 27.26 -16.39
CA ASP A 44 -20.63 28.43 -15.55
C ASP A 44 -19.26 28.91 -14.99
N TRP A 45 -18.65 29.86 -15.68
CA TRP A 45 -17.34 30.39 -15.35
C TRP A 45 -17.32 31.25 -14.07
N ASP A 46 -18.49 31.71 -13.59
CA ASP A 46 -18.60 32.42 -12.31
C ASP A 46 -18.43 31.46 -11.12
N ARG A 47 -18.56 30.15 -11.36
CA ARG A 47 -18.31 29.07 -10.40
C ARG A 47 -16.99 28.36 -10.64
N GLU A 48 -16.01 29.08 -11.12
CA GLU A 48 -14.66 28.56 -11.32
C GLU A 48 -13.95 28.40 -9.97
N ILE A 49 -13.32 27.24 -9.76
CA ILE A 49 -12.53 26.93 -8.57
C ILE A 49 -11.14 26.45 -8.94
N ASN A 50 -10.18 26.68 -8.05
CA ASN A 50 -8.82 26.17 -8.17
C ASN A 50 -8.39 25.54 -6.84
N THR A 51 -7.99 24.27 -6.86
CA THR A 51 -7.61 23.52 -5.65
C THR A 51 -6.37 24.09 -4.96
N THR A 52 -5.56 24.89 -5.67
CA THR A 52 -4.39 25.60 -5.08
C THR A 52 -4.73 26.94 -4.44
N ASP A 53 -5.99 27.37 -4.51
CA ASP A 53 -6.44 28.58 -3.83
C ASP A 53 -6.57 28.32 -2.31
N PRO A 54 -5.95 29.15 -1.45
CA PRO A 54 -6.11 29.03 0.00
C PRO A 54 -7.56 29.02 0.48
N GLU A 55 -8.43 29.82 -0.16
CA GLU A 55 -9.86 29.86 0.17
C GLU A 55 -10.59 28.55 -0.18
N TYR A 56 -10.03 27.76 -1.10
CA TYR A 56 -10.53 26.41 -1.41
C TYR A 56 -9.91 25.35 -0.50
N TYR A 57 -8.58 25.23 -0.42
CA TYR A 57 -7.94 24.15 0.31
C TYR A 57 -8.06 24.25 1.84
N LYS A 58 -8.46 25.40 2.37
CA LYS A 58 -8.82 25.52 3.79
C LYS A 58 -9.87 24.49 4.23
N TRP A 59 -10.76 24.09 3.34
CA TRP A 59 -11.77 23.07 3.63
C TRP A 59 -11.18 21.67 3.71
N THR A 60 -10.20 21.35 2.88
CA THR A 60 -9.43 20.10 2.99
C THR A 60 -8.68 20.05 4.34
N GLN A 61 -8.06 21.16 4.73
CA GLN A 61 -7.41 21.28 6.03
C GLN A 61 -8.41 21.15 7.19
N TRP A 62 -9.59 21.72 7.05
CA TRP A 62 -10.66 21.61 8.05
C TRP A 62 -11.13 20.16 8.20
N ILE A 63 -11.33 19.43 7.11
CA ILE A 63 -11.69 18.01 7.14
C ILE A 63 -10.60 17.22 7.86
N PHE A 64 -9.32 17.45 7.52
CA PHE A 64 -8.20 16.81 8.20
C PHE A 64 -8.22 17.06 9.71
N LEU A 65 -8.43 18.30 10.12
CA LEU A 65 -8.50 18.66 11.55
C LEU A 65 -9.68 17.98 12.26
N LYS A 66 -10.81 17.79 11.58
CA LYS A 66 -11.94 17.01 12.12
C LYS A 66 -11.55 15.55 12.34
N LEU A 67 -10.90 14.92 11.36
CA LEU A 67 -10.41 13.54 11.48
C LEU A 67 -9.36 13.42 12.59
N PHE A 68 -8.44 14.38 12.68
CA PHE A 68 -7.43 14.41 13.73
C PHE A 68 -8.04 14.53 15.13
N LYS A 69 -8.98 15.46 15.32
CA LYS A 69 -9.70 15.63 16.60
C LYS A 69 -10.54 14.41 17.00
N ALA A 70 -11.03 13.65 16.01
CA ALA A 70 -11.75 12.41 16.24
C ALA A 70 -10.81 11.20 16.49
N GLY A 71 -9.47 11.39 16.52
CA GLY A 71 -8.49 10.32 16.69
C GLY A 71 -8.36 9.38 15.48
N LEU A 72 -8.89 9.79 14.33
CA LEU A 72 -8.87 9.01 13.09
C LEU A 72 -7.64 9.31 12.22
N ALA A 73 -6.96 10.42 12.42
CA ALA A 73 -5.70 10.74 11.78
C ALA A 73 -4.55 10.63 12.77
N TYR A 74 -3.48 9.94 12.41
CA TYR A 74 -2.30 9.72 13.26
C TYR A 74 -1.03 9.67 12.42
N LYS A 75 0.14 9.85 13.07
CA LYS A 75 1.44 9.67 12.42
C LYS A 75 2.00 8.28 12.68
N ALA A 76 2.54 7.66 11.63
CA ALA A 76 3.28 6.41 11.74
C ALA A 76 4.50 6.43 10.82
N GLU A 77 5.54 5.71 11.22
CA GLU A 77 6.67 5.43 10.35
C GLU A 77 6.33 4.25 9.44
N MET A 78 6.41 4.47 8.13
CA MET A 78 6.08 3.47 7.14
C MET A 78 7.10 3.47 5.99
N PRO A 79 7.43 2.28 5.45
CA PRO A 79 8.19 2.20 4.22
C PRO A 79 7.34 2.69 3.04
N ILE A 80 7.86 3.64 2.29
CA ILE A 80 7.25 4.15 1.07
C ILE A 80 8.18 3.92 -0.11
N ASN A 81 7.63 3.86 -1.32
CA ASN A 81 8.41 3.89 -2.54
C ASN A 81 9.00 5.30 -2.70
N TRP A 82 10.31 5.39 -2.82
CA TRP A 82 11.01 6.66 -2.90
C TRP A 82 11.82 6.75 -4.18
N CYS A 83 11.51 7.74 -5.03
CA CYS A 83 12.32 8.06 -6.19
C CYS A 83 13.59 8.81 -5.77
N THR A 84 14.75 8.27 -6.12
CA THR A 84 16.05 8.86 -5.76
C THR A 84 16.37 10.14 -6.52
N SER A 85 15.81 10.30 -7.73
CA SER A 85 15.98 11.48 -8.59
C SER A 85 14.95 12.57 -8.29
N CYS A 86 13.67 12.25 -8.35
CA CYS A 86 12.59 13.22 -8.07
C CYS A 86 12.50 13.60 -6.58
N LYS A 87 13.14 12.83 -5.68
CA LYS A 87 13.12 13.02 -4.21
C LYS A 87 11.72 13.08 -3.62
N VAL A 88 10.84 12.22 -4.10
CA VAL A 88 9.42 12.18 -3.73
C VAL A 88 8.98 10.74 -3.46
N GLY A 89 7.94 10.60 -2.60
CA GLY A 89 7.24 9.33 -2.43
C GLY A 89 6.34 9.05 -3.62
N LEU A 90 6.31 7.80 -4.05
CA LEU A 90 5.53 7.33 -5.19
C LEU A 90 4.44 6.38 -4.72
N ALA A 91 3.27 6.47 -5.34
CA ALA A 91 2.24 5.44 -5.25
C ALA A 91 2.72 4.14 -5.96
N ASN A 92 2.08 3.01 -5.66
CA ASN A 92 2.48 1.74 -6.26
C ASN A 92 2.35 1.74 -7.78
N GLU A 93 1.34 2.44 -8.31
CA GLU A 93 1.05 2.58 -9.74
C GLU A 93 2.11 3.40 -10.48
N GLU A 94 2.86 4.26 -9.76
CA GLU A 94 3.92 5.12 -10.31
C GLU A 94 5.29 4.42 -10.37
N VAL A 95 5.35 3.15 -9.94
CA VAL A 95 6.56 2.32 -9.97
C VAL A 95 6.41 1.22 -11.01
N VAL A 96 7.19 1.28 -12.07
CA VAL A 96 7.18 0.30 -13.16
C VAL A 96 8.52 -0.42 -13.20
N ASN A 97 8.52 -1.73 -12.99
CA ASN A 97 9.73 -2.57 -12.96
C ASN A 97 10.83 -2.04 -12.02
N GLY A 98 10.44 -1.54 -10.84
CA GLY A 98 11.37 -0.97 -9.86
C GLY A 98 11.88 0.43 -10.19
N HIS A 99 11.35 1.07 -11.21
CA HIS A 99 11.76 2.40 -11.66
C HIS A 99 10.60 3.40 -11.59
N CYS A 100 10.93 4.66 -11.39
CA CYS A 100 9.97 5.75 -11.42
C CYS A 100 9.41 5.94 -12.84
N GLU A 101 8.10 5.83 -13.02
CA GLU A 101 7.43 6.00 -14.31
C GLU A 101 7.79 7.33 -14.99
N ARG A 102 8.05 8.39 -14.19
CA ARG A 102 8.26 9.75 -14.70
C ARG A 102 9.69 10.03 -15.15
N CYS A 103 10.69 9.58 -14.38
CA CYS A 103 12.11 9.92 -14.65
C CYS A 103 13.00 8.73 -14.94
N GLY A 104 12.49 7.49 -14.84
CA GLY A 104 13.24 6.26 -15.08
C GLY A 104 14.29 5.92 -14.01
N ALA A 105 14.41 6.73 -12.94
CA ALA A 105 15.37 6.46 -11.87
C ALA A 105 14.93 5.28 -11.01
N GLU A 106 15.88 4.58 -10.40
CA GLU A 106 15.63 3.49 -9.46
C GLU A 106 14.82 3.98 -8.25
N VAL A 107 13.82 3.18 -7.86
CA VAL A 107 12.97 3.41 -6.70
C VAL A 107 13.45 2.52 -5.56
N ILE A 108 13.63 3.12 -4.40
CA ILE A 108 14.03 2.42 -3.18
C ILE A 108 12.91 2.46 -2.13
N ARG A 109 12.91 1.50 -1.22
CA ARG A 109 12.05 1.56 -0.03
C ARG A 109 12.70 2.46 1.02
N LYS A 110 11.98 3.47 1.48
CA LYS A 110 12.47 4.43 2.49
C LYS A 110 11.42 4.59 3.58
N VAL A 111 11.83 4.36 4.83
CA VAL A 111 10.96 4.62 5.98
C VAL A 111 10.81 6.12 6.18
N LYS A 112 9.58 6.57 6.25
CA LYS A 112 9.23 7.97 6.52
C LYS A 112 8.02 8.08 7.44
N SER A 113 8.01 9.11 8.25
CA SER A 113 6.84 9.48 9.04
C SER A 113 5.76 10.02 8.10
N GLN A 114 4.60 9.34 8.11
CA GLN A 114 3.45 9.65 7.26
C GLN A 114 2.19 9.89 8.09
N TRP A 115 1.31 10.74 7.61
CA TRP A 115 -0.05 10.83 8.11
C TRP A 115 -0.86 9.64 7.60
N MET A 116 -1.53 8.97 8.53
CA MET A 116 -2.37 7.81 8.27
C MET A 116 -3.79 8.09 8.72
N LEU A 117 -4.77 7.53 8.02
CA LEU A 117 -6.18 7.56 8.41
C LEU A 117 -6.63 6.15 8.80
N LYS A 118 -7.35 6.03 9.91
CA LYS A 118 -7.95 4.76 10.39
C LYS A 118 -9.20 4.43 9.57
N ILE A 119 -9.05 4.16 8.28
CA ILE A 119 -10.19 3.93 7.37
C ILE A 119 -11.01 2.70 7.77
N THR A 120 -10.39 1.67 8.38
CA THR A 120 -11.05 0.43 8.82
C THR A 120 -11.95 0.62 10.05
N GLU A 121 -11.82 1.72 10.78
CA GLU A 121 -12.66 2.03 11.94
C GLU A 121 -14.16 2.11 11.60
N TYR A 122 -14.47 2.42 10.35
CA TYR A 122 -15.85 2.51 9.87
C TYR A 122 -16.32 1.28 9.08
N ALA A 123 -15.51 0.23 8.99
CA ALA A 123 -15.84 -0.95 8.18
C ALA A 123 -17.19 -1.58 8.58
N ASP A 124 -17.39 -1.87 9.86
CA ASP A 124 -18.66 -2.45 10.36
C ASP A 124 -19.83 -1.49 10.17
N LYS A 125 -19.64 -0.20 10.47
CA LYS A 125 -20.70 0.82 10.27
C LYS A 125 -21.11 0.97 8.81
N LEU A 126 -20.16 0.83 7.89
CA LEU A 126 -20.46 0.84 6.45
C LEU A 126 -21.27 -0.37 6.03
N LEU A 127 -20.98 -1.56 6.58
CA LEU A 127 -21.76 -2.77 6.34
C LEU A 127 -23.19 -2.64 6.88
N GLU A 128 -23.35 -2.21 8.13
CA GLU A 128 -24.65 -1.96 8.76
C GLU A 128 -25.45 -0.89 8.00
N GLY A 129 -24.78 0.17 7.54
CA GLY A 129 -25.41 1.25 6.78
C GLY A 129 -26.04 0.82 5.45
N LEU A 130 -25.59 -0.30 4.86
CA LEU A 130 -26.17 -0.82 3.62
C LEU A 130 -27.63 -1.29 3.77
N ASP A 131 -28.05 -1.59 4.98
CA ASP A 131 -29.44 -1.99 5.25
C ASP A 131 -30.39 -0.77 5.30
N HIS A 132 -29.83 0.44 5.45
CA HIS A 132 -30.58 1.70 5.54
C HIS A 132 -30.60 2.52 4.26
N VAL A 133 -29.92 2.07 3.20
CA VAL A 133 -29.85 2.78 1.92
C VAL A 133 -30.58 2.01 0.82
N ASP A 134 -31.26 2.75 -0.05
CA ASP A 134 -31.95 2.18 -1.21
C ASP A 134 -31.00 2.01 -2.41
N TYR A 135 -29.98 1.14 -2.21
CA TYR A 135 -29.06 0.75 -3.28
C TYR A 135 -29.53 -0.54 -3.95
N ILE A 136 -29.31 -0.64 -5.25
CA ILE A 136 -29.51 -1.90 -5.98
C ILE A 136 -28.61 -2.99 -5.39
N GLU A 137 -29.11 -4.23 -5.37
CA GLU A 137 -28.45 -5.36 -4.69
C GLU A 137 -26.99 -5.58 -5.16
N ARG A 138 -26.74 -5.43 -6.46
CA ARG A 138 -25.38 -5.55 -7.02
C ARG A 138 -24.38 -4.59 -6.34
N VAL A 139 -24.78 -3.37 -6.02
CA VAL A 139 -23.93 -2.37 -5.36
C VAL A 139 -23.69 -2.78 -3.91
N LYS A 140 -24.73 -3.23 -3.19
CA LYS A 140 -24.61 -3.72 -1.81
C LYS A 140 -23.64 -4.89 -1.73
N VAL A 141 -23.78 -5.88 -2.61
CA VAL A 141 -22.89 -7.05 -2.69
C VAL A 141 -21.44 -6.64 -2.99
N SER A 142 -21.24 -5.73 -3.94
CA SER A 142 -19.89 -5.24 -4.26
C SER A 142 -19.23 -4.56 -3.08
N GLN A 143 -19.93 -3.74 -2.32
CA GLN A 143 -19.39 -3.07 -1.13
C GLN A 143 -19.12 -4.06 0.01
N LYS A 144 -20.03 -5.02 0.26
CA LYS A 144 -19.79 -6.10 1.23
C LYS A 144 -18.53 -6.89 0.91
N ASN A 145 -18.36 -7.28 -0.35
CA ASN A 145 -17.19 -8.04 -0.81
C ASN A 145 -15.90 -7.21 -0.73
N TRP A 146 -15.98 -5.90 -1.01
CA TRP A 146 -14.82 -5.00 -0.91
C TRP A 146 -14.33 -4.86 0.53
N ILE A 147 -15.23 -4.70 1.50
CA ILE A 147 -14.88 -4.65 2.92
C ILE A 147 -14.36 -6.01 3.39
N GLY A 148 -14.92 -7.11 2.88
CA GLY A 148 -14.39 -8.45 3.03
C GLY A 148 -14.34 -8.93 4.48
N ARG A 149 -15.38 -8.66 5.30
CA ARG A 149 -15.42 -9.17 6.68
C ARG A 149 -15.30 -10.68 6.68
N SER A 150 -14.29 -11.20 7.37
CA SER A 150 -14.06 -12.63 7.54
C SER A 150 -13.95 -13.00 9.00
N THR A 151 -14.32 -14.25 9.33
CA THR A 151 -14.16 -14.82 10.66
C THR A 151 -13.22 -16.03 10.55
N GLY A 152 -12.29 -16.14 11.48
CA GLY A 152 -11.32 -17.23 11.48
C GLY A 152 -10.70 -17.43 12.85
N ALA A 153 -9.64 -18.21 12.90
CA ALA A 153 -8.90 -18.53 14.11
C ALA A 153 -7.43 -18.12 13.98
N GLU A 154 -6.87 -17.60 15.07
CA GLU A 154 -5.42 -17.47 15.21
C GLU A 154 -4.85 -18.79 15.73
N VAL A 155 -3.78 -19.25 15.13
CA VAL A 155 -3.14 -20.52 15.48
C VAL A 155 -1.63 -20.31 15.62
N ASP A 156 -1.08 -20.78 16.73
CA ASP A 156 0.34 -20.71 17.02
C ASP A 156 1.04 -22.00 16.59
N PHE A 157 2.04 -21.86 15.73
CA PHE A 157 2.92 -22.95 15.31
C PHE A 157 4.26 -22.82 16.04
N PRO A 158 4.56 -23.66 17.04
CA PRO A 158 5.85 -23.63 17.73
C PRO A 158 7.01 -23.87 16.75
N ILE A 159 8.13 -23.19 16.96
CA ILE A 159 9.39 -23.52 16.26
C ILE A 159 10.07 -24.65 17.00
N ALA A 160 10.44 -25.70 16.28
CA ALA A 160 11.02 -26.88 16.86
C ALA A 160 12.29 -26.56 17.68
N GLY A 161 12.28 -26.95 18.95
CA GLY A 161 13.40 -26.70 19.87
C GLY A 161 13.55 -25.27 20.37
N LYS A 162 12.52 -24.42 20.19
CA LYS A 162 12.50 -23.01 20.60
C LYS A 162 11.26 -22.68 21.43
N GLU A 163 11.33 -21.59 22.18
CA GLU A 163 10.16 -20.99 22.83
C GLU A 163 9.33 -20.13 21.88
N ASP A 164 9.91 -19.81 20.74
CA ASP A 164 9.27 -18.98 19.73
C ASP A 164 8.20 -19.73 18.95
N LYS A 165 7.23 -18.95 18.43
CA LYS A 165 6.11 -19.47 17.65
C LYS A 165 5.76 -18.54 16.50
N LEU A 166 5.31 -19.12 15.40
CA LEU A 166 4.71 -18.41 14.29
C LEU A 166 3.20 -18.38 14.47
N ARG A 167 2.63 -17.18 14.62
CA ARG A 167 1.17 -17.00 14.68
C ARG A 167 0.64 -16.76 13.28
N ILE A 168 -0.35 -17.57 12.90
CA ILE A 168 -1.09 -17.40 11.64
C ILE A 168 -2.56 -17.10 11.92
N TYR A 169 -3.21 -16.48 10.98
CA TYR A 169 -4.67 -16.37 10.93
C TYR A 169 -5.19 -17.24 9.79
N THR A 170 -6.26 -18.03 10.04
CA THR A 170 -6.90 -18.83 9.01
C THR A 170 -8.41 -18.77 9.11
N THR A 171 -9.09 -18.66 7.98
CA THR A 171 -10.55 -18.80 7.88
C THR A 171 -10.99 -20.26 7.76
N ARG A 172 -10.03 -21.18 7.59
CA ARG A 172 -10.26 -22.63 7.42
C ARG A 172 -9.41 -23.44 8.40
N PRO A 173 -9.68 -23.37 9.72
CA PRO A 173 -8.95 -24.13 10.72
C PRO A 173 -9.10 -25.65 10.54
N ASP A 174 -10.14 -26.10 9.89
CA ASP A 174 -10.40 -27.49 9.51
C ASP A 174 -9.33 -28.08 8.57
N THR A 175 -8.62 -27.24 7.82
CA THR A 175 -7.56 -27.66 6.88
C THR A 175 -6.18 -27.81 7.51
N LEU A 176 -6.01 -27.47 8.78
CA LEU A 176 -4.72 -27.50 9.47
C LEU A 176 -4.05 -28.89 9.49
N PHE A 177 -4.85 -29.97 9.49
CA PHE A 177 -4.34 -31.34 9.41
C PHE A 177 -3.52 -31.61 8.14
N GLY A 178 -3.87 -30.94 7.05
CA GLY A 178 -3.22 -31.07 5.74
C GLY A 178 -2.05 -30.14 5.48
N VAL A 179 -1.64 -29.32 6.47
CA VAL A 179 -0.52 -28.40 6.30
C VAL A 179 0.79 -29.16 6.24
N THR A 180 1.54 -28.97 5.17
CA THR A 180 2.81 -29.68 4.88
C THR A 180 4.03 -28.78 4.92
N TYR A 181 3.86 -27.47 4.82
CA TYR A 181 4.94 -26.48 4.91
C TYR A 181 4.42 -25.14 5.48
N MET A 182 5.36 -24.34 5.97
CA MET A 182 5.10 -23.00 6.48
C MET A 182 5.83 -21.98 5.62
N VAL A 183 5.22 -20.82 5.42
CA VAL A 183 5.79 -19.72 4.65
C VAL A 183 5.90 -18.49 5.52
N ILE A 184 7.03 -17.79 5.42
CA ILE A 184 7.24 -16.48 6.05
C ILE A 184 7.61 -15.45 4.98
N SER A 185 7.39 -14.16 5.26
CA SER A 185 7.82 -13.09 4.35
C SER A 185 9.36 -12.95 4.37
N PRO A 186 9.97 -12.47 3.28
CA PRO A 186 11.41 -12.20 3.25
C PRO A 186 11.88 -11.24 4.34
N GLU A 187 11.02 -10.34 4.79
CA GLU A 187 11.31 -9.34 5.83
C GLU A 187 11.02 -9.84 7.25
N HIS A 188 10.67 -11.15 7.43
CA HIS A 188 10.29 -11.67 8.73
C HIS A 188 11.46 -11.63 9.71
N PRO A 189 11.28 -11.12 10.95
CA PRO A 189 12.36 -10.94 11.92
C PRO A 189 13.08 -12.24 12.31
N TYR A 190 12.47 -13.40 12.12
CA TYR A 190 13.07 -14.69 12.44
C TYR A 190 14.25 -15.08 11.56
N ILE A 191 14.35 -14.50 10.36
CA ILE A 191 15.51 -14.73 9.49
C ILE A 191 16.78 -14.15 10.13
N GLU A 192 16.69 -12.94 10.67
CA GLU A 192 17.80 -12.33 11.39
C GLU A 192 18.03 -13.00 12.77
N LYS A 193 16.93 -13.24 13.51
CA LYS A 193 16.99 -13.83 14.85
C LYS A 193 17.67 -15.20 14.87
N PHE A 194 17.41 -16.02 13.86
CA PHE A 194 17.93 -17.38 13.74
C PHE A 194 19.00 -17.54 12.65
N ALA A 195 19.63 -16.45 12.23
CA ALA A 195 20.62 -16.46 11.15
C ALA A 195 21.74 -17.48 11.34
N SER A 196 22.20 -17.70 12.59
CA SER A 196 23.25 -18.68 12.91
C SER A 196 22.82 -20.14 12.73
N GLU A 197 21.54 -20.43 12.63
CA GLU A 197 20.98 -21.77 12.52
C GLU A 197 20.51 -22.10 11.09
N ILE A 198 20.34 -21.06 10.26
CA ILE A 198 19.98 -21.22 8.86
C ILE A 198 21.19 -21.66 8.06
N LYS A 199 21.17 -22.88 7.54
CA LYS A 199 22.32 -23.49 6.85
C LYS A 199 22.59 -22.87 5.48
N ASN A 200 21.56 -22.37 4.81
CA ASN A 200 21.64 -21.73 3.49
C ASN A 200 21.37 -20.21 3.57
N LEU A 201 21.91 -19.56 4.60
CA LEU A 201 21.64 -18.13 4.87
C LEU A 201 22.00 -17.22 3.69
N ASP A 202 23.06 -17.50 2.95
CA ASP A 202 23.47 -16.68 1.81
C ASP A 202 22.44 -16.72 0.68
N GLU A 203 21.84 -17.87 0.41
CA GLU A 203 20.77 -18.04 -0.56
C GLU A 203 19.51 -17.27 -0.12
N VAL A 204 19.15 -17.37 1.18
CA VAL A 204 18.03 -16.64 1.77
C VAL A 204 18.23 -15.13 1.66
N LYS A 205 19.43 -14.63 1.98
CA LYS A 205 19.77 -13.20 1.84
C LYS A 205 19.73 -12.69 0.40
N ALA A 206 20.24 -13.47 -0.55
CA ALA A 206 20.17 -13.13 -1.97
C ALA A 206 18.71 -13.02 -2.43
N TYR A 207 17.83 -13.90 -1.93
CA TYR A 207 16.39 -13.82 -2.22
C TYR A 207 15.74 -12.60 -1.55
N GLN A 208 16.11 -12.24 -0.31
CA GLN A 208 15.65 -11.02 0.36
C GLN A 208 15.99 -9.77 -0.46
N GLU A 209 17.23 -9.66 -0.96
CA GLU A 209 17.65 -8.55 -1.82
C GLU A 209 16.85 -8.49 -3.12
N GLN A 210 16.61 -9.64 -3.75
CA GLN A 210 15.77 -9.71 -4.95
C GLN A 210 14.32 -9.28 -4.66
N ALA A 211 13.76 -9.74 -3.55
CA ALA A 211 12.40 -9.41 -3.14
C ALA A 211 12.25 -7.92 -2.78
N ALA A 212 13.26 -7.33 -2.13
CA ALA A 212 13.26 -5.91 -1.75
C ALA A 212 13.21 -4.94 -2.96
N ARG A 213 13.65 -5.39 -4.14
CA ARG A 213 13.59 -4.60 -5.38
C ARG A 213 12.22 -4.59 -6.04
N LYS A 214 11.29 -5.45 -5.60
CA LYS A 214 9.95 -5.57 -6.17
C LYS A 214 8.96 -4.74 -5.36
N SER A 215 8.04 -4.06 -6.04
CA SER A 215 6.91 -3.37 -5.40
C SER A 215 5.93 -4.38 -4.79
N ASP A 216 5.10 -3.94 -3.83
CA ASP A 216 4.06 -4.80 -3.23
C ASP A 216 3.06 -5.28 -4.28
N PHE A 217 2.76 -4.45 -5.28
CA PHE A 217 1.90 -4.81 -6.41
C PHE A 217 2.51 -5.93 -7.28
N GLU A 218 3.79 -5.85 -7.62
CA GLU A 218 4.51 -6.92 -8.33
C GLU A 218 4.63 -8.19 -7.51
N ARG A 219 4.70 -8.06 -6.19
CA ARG A 219 4.78 -9.19 -5.26
C ARG A 219 3.44 -9.89 -5.07
N SER A 220 2.31 -9.19 -5.13
CA SER A 220 0.98 -9.73 -4.85
C SER A 220 0.17 -10.07 -6.11
N GLU A 221 0.09 -9.16 -7.08
CA GLU A 221 -0.88 -9.26 -8.17
C GLU A 221 -0.30 -9.72 -9.53
N LEU A 222 0.91 -9.26 -9.88
CA LEU A 222 1.50 -9.58 -11.19
C LEU A 222 2.23 -10.91 -11.23
N ALA A 223 2.43 -11.58 -10.09
CA ALA A 223 3.20 -12.81 -10.07
C ALA A 223 2.39 -14.02 -10.50
N LYS A 224 2.44 -14.32 -11.79
CA LYS A 224 1.97 -15.60 -12.34
C LYS A 224 2.80 -16.79 -11.81
N GLU A 225 4.07 -16.59 -11.51
CA GLU A 225 4.95 -17.60 -10.94
C GLU A 225 5.31 -17.26 -9.50
N LYS A 226 4.99 -18.18 -8.59
CA LYS A 226 5.40 -18.06 -7.19
C LYS A 226 6.87 -18.45 -7.07
N THR A 227 7.68 -17.54 -6.53
CA THR A 227 9.09 -17.79 -6.25
C THR A 227 9.32 -17.88 -4.75
N GLY A 228 10.33 -18.61 -4.31
CA GLY A 228 10.67 -18.75 -2.90
C GLY A 228 11.95 -19.53 -2.73
N VAL A 229 12.55 -19.41 -1.54
CA VAL A 229 13.74 -20.16 -1.12
C VAL A 229 13.38 -20.94 0.13
N LYS A 230 13.81 -22.20 0.16
CA LYS A 230 13.66 -23.05 1.34
C LYS A 230 14.62 -22.60 2.43
N ILE A 231 14.16 -22.51 3.67
CA ILE A 231 15.02 -22.26 4.83
C ILE A 231 15.44 -23.60 5.42
N ASP A 232 16.73 -23.92 5.36
CA ASP A 232 17.28 -25.13 5.94
C ASP A 232 17.80 -24.87 7.36
N GLY A 233 17.34 -25.69 8.31
CA GLY A 233 17.73 -25.60 9.73
C GLY A 233 16.62 -25.15 10.66
N LEU A 234 15.54 -24.52 10.12
CA LEU A 234 14.37 -24.17 10.91
C LEU A 234 13.15 -24.98 10.47
N THR A 235 12.38 -25.43 11.45
CA THR A 235 11.11 -26.13 11.22
C THR A 235 10.08 -25.64 12.22
N ALA A 236 8.83 -25.52 11.78
CA ALA A 236 7.70 -25.30 12.66
C ALA A 236 6.98 -26.62 12.96
N VAL A 237 6.31 -26.70 14.09
CA VAL A 237 5.52 -27.88 14.48
C VAL A 237 4.05 -27.55 14.25
N ASN A 238 3.37 -28.40 13.51
CA ASN A 238 1.91 -28.28 13.34
C ASN A 238 1.24 -28.60 14.70
N PRO A 239 0.47 -27.66 15.28
CA PRO A 239 -0.11 -27.86 16.62
C PRO A 239 -1.23 -28.92 16.65
N VAL A 240 -1.74 -29.32 15.47
CA VAL A 240 -2.82 -30.31 15.35
C VAL A 240 -2.28 -31.73 15.07
N SER A 241 -1.39 -31.86 14.10
CA SER A 241 -0.84 -33.15 13.67
C SER A 241 0.50 -33.49 14.30
N TYR A 242 1.14 -32.54 14.99
CA TYR A 242 2.50 -32.63 15.55
C TYR A 242 3.59 -32.94 14.53
N THR A 243 3.31 -32.77 13.24
CA THR A 243 4.30 -32.96 12.20
C THR A 243 5.23 -31.75 12.09
N HIS A 244 6.51 -32.00 11.77
CA HIS A 244 7.49 -30.96 11.53
C HIS A 244 7.33 -30.39 10.11
N LEU A 245 7.01 -29.10 10.02
CA LEU A 245 6.82 -28.37 8.78
C LEU A 245 8.12 -27.68 8.39
N ARG A 246 8.55 -27.85 7.16
CA ARG A 246 9.71 -27.12 6.63
C ARG A 246 9.30 -25.67 6.37
N ALA A 247 10.17 -24.74 6.78
CA ALA A 247 9.97 -23.34 6.47
C ALA A 247 10.39 -23.05 5.02
N HIS A 248 9.55 -22.36 4.30
CA HIS A 248 9.85 -21.83 2.98
C HIS A 248 9.62 -20.31 2.98
N GLU A 249 10.51 -19.57 2.37
CA GLU A 249 10.27 -18.18 2.02
C GLU A 249 9.50 -18.14 0.70
N THR A 250 8.25 -17.74 0.74
CA THR A 250 7.48 -17.40 -0.47
C THR A 250 6.78 -16.10 -0.26
N ARG A 251 6.33 -15.51 -1.34
CA ARG A 251 5.51 -14.31 -1.30
C ARG A 251 4.29 -14.51 -0.40
N SER A 252 4.08 -13.56 0.50
CA SER A 252 2.79 -13.40 1.16
C SER A 252 1.71 -13.05 0.13
N ASN A 253 0.56 -13.68 0.26
CA ASN A 253 -0.66 -13.16 -0.34
C ASN A 253 -1.03 -11.85 0.33
#